data_c7a15cc50b480fe7e5c9a69dcc635ff9
#
_entry.id   c7a15cc50b480fe7e5c9a69dcc635ff9
#
_cell.length_a   1.000
_cell.length_b   1.000
_cell.length_c   1.000
_cell.angle_alpha   90.00
_cell.angle_beta   90.00
_cell.angle_gamma   90.00
#
_symmetry.space_group_name_H-M   'P 1'
#
loop_
_entity.id
_entity.type
_entity.pdbx_description
1 polymer ?
#
loop_
_entity_poly.entity_id
_entity_poly.type
_entity_poly.pdbx_seq_one_letter_code
_entity_poly.pdbx_strand_id
1 'polypeptide(L)'
;GDYDVDGIISVFILYTALKKCGANVDYEIPDRIKDGYGINENIVKVAYDEGVDTIITCDNGISAIDQIQYAKDLGLTVIVTDHHDVPFIEEDGVRTFLSSQADAIINPKQIECEYKFKSICGAGVAFKLMEALYEEIGMDKEECYKLIEFVAIATVCDVVDLIDENRIF
;
A
#
# COMPACT_ATOMS: atom_id res chain seq x y z
N GLY A 1 0.55 3.84 -6.75
CA GLY A 1 0.88 4.49 -5.46
C GLY A 1 0.34 5.90 -5.36
N ASP A 2 0.57 6.58 -4.24
CA ASP A 2 0.28 8.02 -4.16
C ASP A 2 1.39 8.84 -4.82
N TYR A 3 1.11 10.14 -5.06
CA TYR A 3 2.01 11.07 -5.78
C TYR A 3 2.99 11.83 -4.86
N ASP A 4 2.91 11.67 -3.56
CA ASP A 4 3.85 12.27 -2.61
C ASP A 4 5.11 11.42 -2.41
N VAL A 5 6.01 11.84 -1.53
CA VAL A 5 7.29 11.15 -1.33
C VAL A 5 7.10 9.77 -0.74
N ASP A 6 6.15 9.58 0.18
CA ASP A 6 5.87 8.28 0.78
C ASP A 6 5.29 7.31 -0.26
N GLY A 7 4.31 7.77 -1.05
CA GLY A 7 3.72 6.97 -2.12
C GLY A 7 4.73 6.59 -3.21
N ILE A 8 5.56 7.55 -3.67
CA ILE A 8 6.60 7.30 -4.68
C ILE A 8 7.62 6.27 -4.17
N ILE A 9 8.06 6.39 -2.92
CA ILE A 9 9.00 5.45 -2.31
C ILE A 9 8.34 4.08 -2.10
N SER A 10 7.08 4.04 -1.69
CA SER A 10 6.30 2.80 -1.58
C SER A 10 6.26 2.04 -2.91
N VAL A 11 5.97 2.75 -4.01
CA VAL A 11 6.03 2.20 -5.38
C VAL A 11 7.42 1.67 -5.70
N PHE A 12 8.46 2.45 -5.42
CA PHE A 12 9.84 2.06 -5.70
C PHE A 12 10.25 0.77 -4.98
N ILE A 13 9.87 0.65 -3.70
CA ILE A 13 10.15 -0.55 -2.88
C ILE A 13 9.42 -1.77 -3.46
N LEU A 14 8.10 -1.67 -3.67
CA LEU A 14 7.32 -2.79 -4.22
C LEU A 14 7.80 -3.19 -5.61
N TYR A 15 7.97 -2.24 -6.51
CA TYR A 15 8.44 -2.49 -7.88
C TYR A 15 9.80 -3.19 -7.89
N THR A 16 10.77 -2.65 -7.15
CA THR A 16 12.13 -3.19 -7.10
C THR A 16 12.15 -4.61 -6.51
N ALA A 17 11.45 -4.82 -5.40
CA ALA A 17 11.43 -6.10 -4.72
C ALA A 17 10.68 -7.17 -5.54
N LEU A 18 9.52 -6.83 -6.09
CA LEU A 18 8.73 -7.77 -6.92
C LEU A 18 9.46 -8.14 -8.22
N LYS A 19 10.16 -7.19 -8.87
CA LYS A 19 11.02 -7.50 -10.02
C LYS A 19 12.12 -8.49 -9.67
N LYS A 20 12.73 -8.37 -8.49
CA LYS A 20 13.73 -9.35 -8.01
C LYS A 20 13.12 -10.73 -7.76
N CYS A 21 11.86 -10.80 -7.36
CA CYS A 21 11.11 -12.06 -7.24
C CYS A 21 10.76 -12.68 -8.61
N GLY A 22 11.06 -12.00 -9.72
CA GLY A 22 10.73 -12.46 -11.07
C GLY A 22 9.31 -12.13 -11.51
N ALA A 23 8.58 -11.29 -10.79
CA ALA A 23 7.25 -10.85 -11.19
C ALA A 23 7.30 -9.97 -12.45
N ASN A 24 6.29 -10.12 -13.30
CA ASN A 24 6.03 -9.16 -14.37
C ASN A 24 5.21 -8.02 -13.77
N VAL A 25 5.85 -6.92 -13.40
CA VAL A 25 5.24 -5.81 -12.68
C VAL A 25 5.52 -4.49 -13.38
N ASP A 26 4.51 -3.64 -13.41
CA ASP A 26 4.59 -2.25 -13.81
C ASP A 26 3.98 -1.37 -12.70
N TYR A 27 4.02 -0.05 -12.84
CA TYR A 27 3.52 0.85 -11.82
C TYR A 27 2.77 2.01 -12.42
N GLU A 28 1.80 2.54 -11.65
CA GLU A 28 1.06 3.76 -11.96
C GLU A 28 1.05 4.69 -10.74
N ILE A 29 1.31 5.97 -11.00
CA ILE A 29 1.22 7.05 -10.00
C ILE A 29 0.26 8.08 -10.56
N PRO A 30 -0.86 8.38 -9.87
CA PRO A 30 -1.86 9.32 -10.35
C PRO A 30 -1.28 10.73 -10.49
N ASP A 31 -1.71 11.44 -11.53
CA ASP A 31 -1.40 12.87 -11.66
C ASP A 31 -2.23 13.66 -10.64
N ARG A 32 -1.55 14.43 -9.78
CA ARG A 32 -2.18 15.18 -8.70
C ARG A 32 -3.33 16.08 -9.14
N ILE A 33 -3.25 16.63 -10.36
CA ILE A 33 -4.21 17.60 -10.87
C ILE A 33 -5.34 16.95 -11.65
N LYS A 34 -5.01 15.92 -12.45
CA LYS A 34 -5.96 15.27 -13.37
C LYS A 34 -6.71 14.12 -12.71
N ASP A 35 -6.01 13.31 -11.94
CA ASP A 35 -6.51 12.04 -11.42
C ASP A 35 -6.94 12.13 -9.96
N GLY A 36 -6.42 13.12 -9.22
CA GLY A 36 -6.67 13.27 -7.79
C GLY A 36 -5.84 12.30 -6.94
N TYR A 37 -6.33 12.01 -5.75
CA TYR A 37 -5.62 11.17 -4.78
C TYR A 37 -5.92 9.68 -4.98
N GLY A 38 -4.88 8.86 -5.00
CA GLY A 38 -4.97 7.41 -4.95
C GLY A 38 -5.51 6.74 -6.22
N ILE A 39 -5.95 5.51 -6.06
CA ILE A 39 -6.50 4.72 -7.16
C ILE A 39 -7.86 5.24 -7.63
N ASN A 40 -8.07 5.30 -8.94
CA ASN A 40 -9.33 5.68 -9.56
C ASN A 40 -9.78 4.66 -10.63
N GLU A 41 -11.03 4.75 -11.07
CA GLU A 41 -11.61 3.78 -12.01
C GLU A 41 -10.89 3.78 -13.37
N ASN A 42 -10.35 4.93 -13.82
CA ASN A 42 -9.61 5.00 -15.08
C ASN A 42 -8.31 4.19 -15.01
N ILE A 43 -7.55 4.33 -13.91
CA ILE A 43 -6.34 3.54 -13.66
C ILE A 43 -6.67 2.04 -13.63
N VAL A 44 -7.74 1.66 -12.93
CA VAL A 44 -8.20 0.27 -12.89
C VAL A 44 -8.56 -0.24 -14.29
N LYS A 45 -9.30 0.56 -15.07
CA LYS A 45 -9.70 0.20 -16.43
C LYS A 45 -8.51 0.02 -17.35
N VAL A 46 -7.53 0.92 -17.30
CA VAL A 46 -6.30 0.83 -18.11
C VAL A 46 -5.54 -0.45 -17.74
N ALA A 47 -5.34 -0.72 -16.45
CA ALA A 47 -4.67 -1.94 -16.00
C ALA A 47 -5.37 -3.22 -16.52
N TYR A 48 -6.71 -3.26 -16.43
CA TYR A 48 -7.50 -4.37 -16.96
C TYR A 48 -7.33 -4.55 -18.48
N ASP A 49 -7.39 -3.45 -19.25
CA ASP A 49 -7.25 -3.48 -20.71
C ASP A 49 -5.83 -3.90 -21.16
N GLU A 50 -4.83 -3.65 -20.35
CA GLU A 50 -3.44 -4.08 -20.55
C GLU A 50 -3.18 -5.54 -20.09
N GLY A 51 -4.18 -6.21 -19.55
CA GLY A 51 -4.11 -7.62 -19.16
C GLY A 51 -3.44 -7.84 -17.81
N VAL A 52 -3.42 -6.84 -16.94
CA VAL A 52 -3.01 -6.99 -15.54
C VAL A 52 -4.01 -7.89 -14.83
N ASP A 53 -3.54 -8.82 -14.00
CA ASP A 53 -4.35 -9.72 -13.20
C ASP A 53 -4.46 -9.30 -11.72
N THR A 54 -3.46 -8.56 -11.25
CA THR A 54 -3.35 -8.19 -9.83
C THR A 54 -2.95 -6.73 -9.67
N ILE A 55 -3.71 -5.98 -8.87
CA ILE A 55 -3.39 -4.62 -8.46
C ILE A 55 -2.94 -4.63 -7.01
N ILE A 56 -1.79 -4.00 -6.73
CA ILE A 56 -1.34 -3.72 -5.36
C ILE A 56 -1.35 -2.20 -5.19
N THR A 57 -2.19 -1.68 -4.30
CA THR A 57 -2.10 -0.27 -3.90
C THR A 57 -1.03 -0.09 -2.85
N CYS A 58 -0.40 1.07 -2.82
CA CYS A 58 0.54 1.41 -1.75
C CYS A 58 0.42 2.89 -1.38
N ASP A 59 0.42 3.14 -0.08
CA ASP A 59 0.20 4.46 0.50
C ASP A 59 -1.16 5.08 0.12
N ASN A 60 -2.10 4.25 -0.25
CA ASN A 60 -3.50 4.57 -0.52
C ASN A 60 -4.33 3.28 -0.63
N GLY A 61 -5.63 3.44 -0.75
CA GLY A 61 -6.54 2.32 -1.05
C GLY A 61 -7.46 1.95 0.10
N ILE A 62 -7.12 2.25 1.37
CA ILE A 62 -7.98 1.89 2.50
C ILE A 62 -9.38 2.52 2.39
N SER A 63 -9.47 3.72 1.80
CA SER A 63 -10.73 4.44 1.59
C SER A 63 -11.32 4.27 0.18
N ALA A 64 -10.62 3.58 -0.72
CA ALA A 64 -11.01 3.43 -2.13
C ALA A 64 -12.01 2.28 -2.34
N ILE A 65 -13.10 2.25 -1.57
CA ILE A 65 -14.05 1.12 -1.51
C ILE A 65 -14.69 0.86 -2.87
N ASP A 66 -15.21 1.91 -3.52
CA ASP A 66 -15.91 1.80 -4.81
C ASP A 66 -14.95 1.42 -5.94
N GLN A 67 -13.74 1.99 -5.95
CA GLN A 67 -12.72 1.69 -6.95
C GLN A 67 -12.21 0.25 -6.85
N ILE A 68 -12.06 -0.25 -5.63
CA ILE A 68 -11.71 -1.65 -5.38
C ILE A 68 -12.86 -2.57 -5.80
N GLN A 69 -14.11 -2.21 -5.49
CA GLN A 69 -15.26 -2.97 -5.96
C GLN A 69 -15.28 -3.04 -7.49
N TYR A 70 -15.06 -1.92 -8.17
CA TYR A 70 -14.96 -1.89 -9.63
C TYR A 70 -13.86 -2.83 -10.17
N ALA A 71 -12.68 -2.84 -9.54
CA ALA A 71 -11.61 -3.76 -9.90
C ALA A 71 -12.02 -5.24 -9.70
N LYS A 72 -12.72 -5.54 -8.60
CA LYS A 72 -13.24 -6.88 -8.31
C LYS A 72 -14.32 -7.31 -9.34
N ASP A 73 -15.17 -6.40 -9.76
CA ASP A 73 -16.21 -6.66 -10.78
C ASP A 73 -15.59 -6.98 -12.16
N LEU A 74 -14.39 -6.45 -12.43
CA LEU A 74 -13.58 -6.80 -13.61
C LEU A 74 -12.81 -8.12 -13.43
N GLY A 75 -12.85 -8.76 -12.27
CA GLY A 75 -12.17 -10.01 -11.96
C GLY A 75 -10.71 -9.89 -11.56
N LEU A 76 -10.24 -8.67 -11.25
CA LEU A 76 -8.88 -8.44 -10.79
C LEU A 76 -8.69 -8.92 -9.34
N THR A 77 -7.50 -9.38 -9.02
CA THR A 77 -7.04 -9.53 -7.63
C THR A 77 -6.58 -8.16 -7.12
N VAL A 78 -7.01 -7.79 -5.91
CA VAL A 78 -6.64 -6.50 -5.31
C VAL A 78 -6.04 -6.70 -3.93
N ILE A 79 -4.84 -6.17 -3.74
CA ILE A 79 -4.12 -6.13 -2.46
C ILE A 79 -3.95 -4.66 -2.07
N VAL A 80 -4.43 -4.27 -0.90
CA VAL A 80 -4.25 -2.93 -0.37
C VAL A 80 -3.10 -2.91 0.62
N THR A 81 -2.10 -2.03 0.39
CA THR A 81 -1.10 -1.69 1.40
C THR A 81 -1.21 -0.21 1.72
N ASP A 82 -1.53 0.11 2.95
CA ASP A 82 -1.84 1.48 3.36
C ASP A 82 -1.53 1.69 4.84
N HIS A 83 -1.43 2.93 5.28
CA HIS A 83 -1.23 3.31 6.68
C HIS A 83 -2.21 4.38 7.16
N HIS A 84 -3.07 4.87 6.26
CA HIS A 84 -4.10 5.85 6.56
C HIS A 84 -5.18 5.28 7.49
N ASP A 85 -5.95 6.18 8.12
CA ASP A 85 -7.03 5.79 9.01
C ASP A 85 -8.13 5.04 8.25
N VAL A 86 -8.64 3.98 8.87
CA VAL A 86 -9.75 3.21 8.32
C VAL A 86 -11.00 4.08 8.28
N PRO A 87 -11.68 4.22 7.13
CA PRO A 87 -12.89 5.02 7.03
C PRO A 87 -14.02 4.43 7.89
N PHE A 88 -14.87 5.31 8.43
CA PHE A 88 -16.02 4.91 9.22
C PHE A 88 -17.22 5.82 8.99
N ILE A 89 -18.41 5.29 9.27
CA ILE A 89 -19.65 6.06 9.40
C ILE A 89 -19.97 6.19 10.89
N GLU A 90 -20.35 7.37 11.33
CA GLU A 90 -20.76 7.59 12.71
C GLU A 90 -22.26 7.94 12.76
N GLU A 91 -23.05 7.09 13.40
CA GLU A 91 -24.47 7.28 13.62
C GLU A 91 -24.79 7.12 15.12
N ASP A 92 -25.47 8.09 15.69
CA ASP A 92 -25.87 8.10 17.11
C ASP A 92 -24.68 7.85 18.08
N GLY A 93 -23.47 8.32 17.72
CA GLY A 93 -22.25 8.12 18.51
C GLY A 93 -21.63 6.71 18.39
N VAL A 94 -22.13 5.89 17.50
CA VAL A 94 -21.58 4.58 17.18
C VAL A 94 -20.81 4.65 15.86
N ARG A 95 -19.55 4.21 15.86
CA ARG A 95 -18.72 4.12 14.65
C ARG A 95 -18.79 2.75 14.04
N THR A 96 -19.16 2.71 12.77
CA THR A 96 -19.09 1.51 11.92
C THR A 96 -17.97 1.69 10.91
N PHE A 97 -16.91 0.91 11.04
CA PHE A 97 -15.77 0.98 10.13
C PHE A 97 -16.11 0.30 8.81
N LEU A 98 -15.64 0.91 7.73
CA LEU A 98 -15.87 0.45 6.38
C LEU A 98 -14.67 -0.35 5.90
N SER A 99 -14.93 -1.40 5.11
CA SER A 99 -13.89 -2.22 4.49
C SER A 99 -14.23 -2.46 3.04
N SER A 100 -13.23 -2.47 2.18
CA SER A 100 -13.38 -2.82 0.76
C SER A 100 -13.43 -4.34 0.57
N GLN A 101 -13.76 -4.76 -0.66
CA GLN A 101 -13.76 -6.17 -1.10
C GLN A 101 -12.37 -6.60 -1.64
N ALA A 102 -11.29 -5.96 -1.23
CA ALA A 102 -9.93 -6.38 -1.56
C ALA A 102 -9.66 -7.81 -1.09
N ASP A 103 -8.86 -8.56 -1.83
CA ASP A 103 -8.46 -9.94 -1.47
C ASP A 103 -7.56 -9.97 -0.23
N ALA A 104 -6.78 -8.90 -0.02
CA ALA A 104 -6.02 -8.68 1.20
C ALA A 104 -5.87 -7.18 1.50
N ILE A 105 -5.90 -6.83 2.78
CA ILE A 105 -5.66 -5.47 3.27
C ILE A 105 -4.55 -5.52 4.32
N ILE A 106 -3.44 -4.86 4.02
CA ILE A 106 -2.31 -4.69 4.93
C ILE A 106 -2.29 -3.23 5.37
N ASN A 107 -2.87 -2.99 6.53
CA ASN A 107 -2.90 -1.68 7.17
C ASN A 107 -2.84 -1.87 8.69
N PRO A 108 -1.83 -1.30 9.37
CA PRO A 108 -1.67 -1.48 10.82
C PRO A 108 -2.82 -0.89 11.64
N LYS A 109 -3.58 0.06 11.09
CA LYS A 109 -4.67 0.74 11.79
C LYS A 109 -6.02 0.02 11.70
N GLN A 110 -6.10 -1.14 11.01
CA GLN A 110 -7.31 -1.97 11.06
C GLN A 110 -7.61 -2.38 12.51
N ILE A 111 -8.90 -2.47 12.85
CA ILE A 111 -9.36 -2.71 14.23
C ILE A 111 -8.83 -4.02 14.79
N GLU A 112 -8.85 -5.08 13.99
CA GLU A 112 -8.42 -6.43 14.40
C GLU A 112 -6.91 -6.66 14.20
N CYS A 113 -6.18 -5.65 13.74
CA CYS A 113 -4.74 -5.77 13.51
C CYS A 113 -3.97 -5.78 14.83
N GLU A 114 -3.26 -6.86 15.11
CA GLU A 114 -2.44 -7.04 16.31
C GLU A 114 -1.06 -6.37 16.23
N TYR A 115 -0.69 -5.82 15.07
CA TYR A 115 0.57 -5.10 14.91
C TYR A 115 0.59 -3.87 15.84
N LYS A 116 1.54 -3.84 16.75
CA LYS A 116 1.53 -2.89 17.87
C LYS A 116 1.85 -1.46 17.45
N PHE A 117 2.77 -1.28 16.51
CA PHE A 117 3.22 0.02 16.09
C PHE A 117 2.34 0.54 14.93
N LYS A 118 1.52 1.55 15.22
CA LYS A 118 0.50 2.07 14.27
C LYS A 118 0.98 3.27 13.45
N SER A 119 2.07 3.92 13.85
CA SER A 119 2.58 5.16 13.24
C SER A 119 3.64 4.92 12.16
N ILE A 120 3.58 3.80 11.47
CA ILE A 120 4.45 3.50 10.34
C ILE A 120 3.93 4.18 9.07
N CYS A 121 4.81 4.71 8.21
CA CYS A 121 4.43 5.28 6.91
C CYS A 121 4.13 4.21 5.85
N GLY A 122 3.55 4.59 4.71
CA GLY A 122 3.19 3.68 3.63
C GLY A 122 4.37 2.88 3.09
N ALA A 123 5.55 3.53 2.92
CA ALA A 123 6.78 2.86 2.51
C ALA A 123 7.26 1.81 3.53
N GLY A 124 7.04 2.06 4.82
CA GLY A 124 7.32 1.09 5.87
C GLY A 124 6.40 -0.13 5.78
N VAL A 125 5.12 0.06 5.49
CA VAL A 125 4.17 -1.04 5.25
C VAL A 125 4.58 -1.85 4.02
N ALA A 126 4.89 -1.18 2.91
CA ALA A 126 5.37 -1.82 1.68
C ALA A 126 6.66 -2.62 1.91
N PHE A 127 7.61 -2.06 2.65
CA PHE A 127 8.86 -2.73 3.01
C PHE A 127 8.62 -4.01 3.83
N LYS A 128 7.78 -3.94 4.84
CA LYS A 128 7.46 -5.11 5.67
C LYS A 128 6.74 -6.22 4.90
N LEU A 129 5.88 -5.86 3.96
CA LEU A 129 5.28 -6.85 3.05
C LEU A 129 6.35 -7.54 2.22
N MET A 130 7.32 -6.80 1.67
CA MET A 130 8.39 -7.39 0.87
C MET A 130 9.35 -8.23 1.72
N GLU A 131 9.65 -7.82 2.95
CA GLU A 131 10.43 -8.60 3.90
C GLU A 131 9.76 -9.97 4.18
N ALA A 132 8.45 -9.95 4.43
CA ALA A 132 7.67 -11.16 4.65
C ALA A 132 7.60 -12.05 3.40
N LEU A 133 7.42 -11.44 2.21
CA LEU A 133 7.42 -12.18 0.94
C LEU A 133 8.76 -12.86 0.69
N TYR A 134 9.88 -12.16 0.90
CA TYR A 134 11.22 -12.72 0.72
C TYR A 134 11.45 -13.91 1.64
N GLU A 135 11.01 -13.82 2.90
CA GLU A 135 11.06 -14.94 3.84
C GLU A 135 10.25 -16.13 3.35
N GLU A 136 9.01 -15.90 2.90
CA GLU A 136 8.10 -16.96 2.45
C GLU A 136 8.64 -17.72 1.24
N ILE A 137 9.24 -17.01 0.28
CA ILE A 137 9.79 -17.64 -0.94
C ILE A 137 11.26 -18.06 -0.81
N GLY A 138 11.85 -17.90 0.36
CA GLY A 138 13.24 -18.33 0.66
C GLY A 138 14.30 -17.44 0.00
N MET A 139 14.01 -16.18 -0.29
CA MET A 139 15.00 -15.20 -0.72
C MET A 139 15.76 -14.62 0.47
N ASP A 140 16.98 -14.14 0.20
CA ASP A 140 17.79 -13.49 1.21
C ASP A 140 17.18 -12.12 1.60
N LYS A 141 16.83 -11.97 2.88
CA LYS A 141 16.28 -10.72 3.43
C LYS A 141 17.24 -9.54 3.32
N GLU A 142 18.55 -9.77 3.28
CA GLU A 142 19.55 -8.71 3.07
C GLU A 142 19.30 -7.96 1.75
N GLU A 143 18.72 -8.60 0.76
CA GLU A 143 18.33 -7.93 -0.49
C GLU A 143 17.17 -6.94 -0.29
N CYS A 144 16.25 -7.20 0.64
CA CYS A 144 15.21 -6.27 1.04
C CYS A 144 15.79 -5.11 1.87
N TYR A 145 16.70 -5.39 2.79
CA TYR A 145 17.32 -4.38 3.64
C TYR A 145 18.13 -3.32 2.88
N LYS A 146 18.53 -3.58 1.64
CA LYS A 146 19.12 -2.55 0.76
C LYS A 146 18.15 -1.41 0.42
N LEU A 147 16.86 -1.58 0.70
CA LEU A 147 15.82 -0.58 0.46
C LEU A 147 15.46 0.21 1.72
N ILE A 148 16.05 -0.11 2.88
CA ILE A 148 15.67 0.48 4.17
C ILE A 148 15.95 1.99 4.24
N GLU A 149 17.00 2.47 3.57
CA GLU A 149 17.33 3.91 3.52
C GLU A 149 16.21 4.74 2.87
N PHE A 150 15.48 4.16 1.93
CA PHE A 150 14.32 4.82 1.31
C PHE A 150 13.14 4.89 2.28
N VAL A 151 12.94 3.84 3.10
CA VAL A 151 11.93 3.87 4.18
C VAL A 151 12.23 4.98 5.17
N ALA A 152 13.50 5.20 5.54
CA ALA A 152 13.91 6.30 6.41
C ALA A 152 13.55 7.67 5.80
N ILE A 153 13.79 7.87 4.50
CA ILE A 153 13.43 9.11 3.79
C ILE A 153 11.92 9.32 3.83
N ALA A 154 11.14 8.30 3.47
CA ALA A 154 9.68 8.35 3.47
C ALA A 154 9.13 8.67 4.87
N THR A 155 9.64 8.00 5.92
CA THR A 155 9.27 8.22 7.32
C THR A 155 9.41 9.69 7.74
N VAL A 156 10.49 10.35 7.32
CA VAL A 156 10.70 11.77 7.61
C VAL A 156 9.78 12.66 6.78
N CYS A 157 9.56 12.34 5.50
CA CYS A 157 8.74 13.15 4.59
C CYS A 157 7.25 13.07 4.92
N ASP A 158 6.76 11.91 5.37
CA ASP A 158 5.40 11.69 5.81
C ASP A 158 5.10 12.29 7.22
N VAL A 159 6.15 12.79 7.89
CA VAL A 159 6.06 13.48 9.18
C VAL A 159 5.47 12.60 10.29
N VAL A 160 5.68 11.29 10.22
CA VAL A 160 5.28 10.37 11.29
C VAL A 160 6.25 10.44 12.47
N ASP A 161 5.80 10.05 13.65
CA ASP A 161 6.58 10.11 14.88
C ASP A 161 7.87 9.26 14.77
N LEU A 162 9.03 9.87 15.04
CA LEU A 162 10.33 9.20 15.03
C LEU A 162 10.58 8.44 16.34
N ILE A 163 9.71 7.49 16.63
CA ILE A 163 9.75 6.61 17.80
C ILE A 163 9.70 5.15 17.35
N ASP A 164 10.00 4.22 18.26
CA ASP A 164 9.92 2.78 18.06
C ASP A 164 10.58 2.35 16.71
N GLU A 165 9.87 1.66 15.82
CA GLU A 165 10.39 1.16 14.54
C GLU A 165 10.84 2.28 13.61
N ASN A 166 10.12 3.41 13.56
CA ASN A 166 10.49 4.57 12.75
C ASN A 166 11.86 5.16 13.11
N ARG A 167 12.32 4.91 14.34
CA ARG A 167 13.65 5.34 14.77
C ARG A 167 14.74 4.35 14.40
N ILE A 168 14.36 3.12 14.07
CA ILE A 168 15.31 2.06 13.66
C ILE A 168 15.62 2.20 12.16
N PHE A 169 14.62 2.60 11.35
CA PHE A 169 14.79 2.93 9.94
C PHE A 169 15.74 4.10 9.76
#